data_864ae4f4b9c9328cdfaa364bc3d8a816
#
_entry.id   864ae4f4b9c9328cdfaa364bc3d8a816
#
_cell.length_a   1.000
_cell.length_b   1.000
_cell.length_c   1.000
_cell.angle_alpha   90.00
_cell.angle_beta   90.00
_cell.angle_gamma   90.00
#
_symmetry.space_group_name_H-M   'P 1'
#
loop_
_entity.id
_entity.type
_entity.pdbx_description
1 polymer ?
#
loop_
_entity_poly.entity_id
_entity_poly.type
_entity_poly.pdbx_seq_one_letter_code
_entity_poly.pdbx_strand_id
1 'polypeptide(L)'
;MSKKTIKLQLNMLPFITVFFLSAALSRIPERSSKKAPKGFIGKETDKGREERIKSLTNFFEEQKSPLVENADTFVDVADKYHLDYRLLPAIACMESSCGKRLIPESFNPFGWGIYGRNVIYFKSFDEAIEVVGRELAEKYVAKGLNTPEKIAPVYTPPNPVNWKNGVNFFISKIKTPRIIDNTVLSSA
;
A
#
# COMPACT_ATOMS: atom_id res chain seq x y z
N MET A 1 33.38 30.46 -30.90
CA MET A 1 32.21 29.54 -30.79
C MET A 1 32.19 28.95 -29.39
N SER A 2 31.33 29.49 -28.51
CA SER A 2 31.31 29.14 -27.07
C SER A 2 30.34 27.99 -26.86
N LYS A 3 30.81 26.86 -26.33
CA LYS A 3 29.96 25.71 -25.92
C LYS A 3 29.34 26.01 -24.56
N LYS A 4 28.05 26.34 -24.53
CA LYS A 4 27.26 26.42 -23.30
C LYS A 4 27.04 25.02 -22.76
N THR A 5 27.71 24.69 -21.65
CA THR A 5 27.45 23.49 -20.86
C THR A 5 26.16 23.71 -20.07
N ILE A 6 25.10 23.00 -20.44
CA ILE A 6 23.84 22.97 -19.67
C ILE A 6 24.10 22.08 -18.47
N LYS A 7 24.26 22.68 -17.28
CA LYS A 7 24.22 21.95 -16.00
C LYS A 7 22.77 21.55 -15.73
N LEU A 8 22.46 20.27 -15.93
CA LEU A 8 21.23 19.66 -15.46
C LEU A 8 21.31 19.61 -13.94
N GLN A 9 20.62 20.55 -13.26
CA GLN A 9 20.42 20.45 -11.81
C GLN A 9 19.37 19.35 -11.57
N LEU A 10 19.89 18.17 -11.26
CA LEU A 10 19.09 17.07 -10.72
C LEU A 10 18.72 17.44 -9.29
N ASN A 11 17.52 18.03 -9.10
CA ASN A 11 16.95 18.21 -7.78
C ASN A 11 16.64 16.82 -7.22
N MET A 12 17.60 16.24 -6.51
CA MET A 12 17.43 15.05 -5.70
C MET A 12 16.49 15.42 -4.54
N LEU A 13 15.22 14.98 -4.65
CA LEU A 13 14.38 14.83 -3.47
C LEU A 13 15.09 13.91 -2.49
N PRO A 14 15.06 14.21 -1.18
CA PRO A 14 15.73 13.38 -0.19
C PRO A 14 15.09 11.97 -0.20
N PHE A 15 15.87 10.98 -0.63
CA PHE A 15 15.54 9.58 -0.43
C PHE A 15 15.42 9.34 1.07
N ILE A 16 14.21 9.04 1.52
CA ILE A 16 13.94 8.63 2.88
C ILE A 16 14.54 7.23 3.03
N THR A 17 15.69 7.18 3.67
CA THR A 17 16.34 5.93 4.05
C THR A 17 15.52 5.30 5.17
N VAL A 18 14.66 4.36 4.83
CA VAL A 18 13.98 3.52 5.82
C VAL A 18 14.99 2.53 6.37
N PHE A 19 15.42 2.75 7.62
CA PHE A 19 16.31 1.85 8.34
C PHE A 19 15.54 0.59 8.75
N PHE A 20 15.72 -0.50 8.03
CA PHE A 20 15.31 -1.82 8.50
C PHE A 20 16.52 -2.67 8.87
N LEU A 21 16.54 -3.07 10.13
CA LEU A 21 17.48 -4.02 10.67
C LEU A 21 17.29 -5.39 9.97
N SER A 22 18.38 -5.88 9.41
CA SER A 22 18.47 -7.19 8.76
C SER A 22 17.84 -8.29 9.61
N ALA A 23 16.82 -8.96 9.08
CA ALA A 23 16.35 -10.23 9.61
C ALA A 23 16.63 -11.33 8.59
N ALA A 24 17.34 -12.34 9.06
CA ALA A 24 17.77 -13.51 8.32
C ALA A 24 16.64 -14.21 7.57
N LEU A 25 16.97 -14.70 6.38
CA LEU A 25 16.15 -15.56 5.54
C LEU A 25 15.98 -16.93 6.27
N SER A 26 14.98 -17.04 7.14
CA SER A 26 14.58 -18.32 7.71
C SER A 26 13.47 -18.93 6.86
N ARG A 27 13.71 -20.17 6.41
CA ARG A 27 12.79 -21.01 5.64
C ARG A 27 11.43 -21.08 6.33
N ILE A 28 10.37 -20.73 5.60
CA ILE A 28 8.98 -20.82 6.05
C ILE A 28 8.53 -22.28 5.83
N PRO A 29 8.03 -22.99 6.86
CA PRO A 29 7.36 -24.26 6.65
C PRO A 29 5.97 -24.00 6.05
N GLU A 30 5.65 -24.73 4.99
CA GLU A 30 4.37 -24.77 4.32
C GLU A 30 3.27 -25.23 5.30
N ARG A 31 2.45 -24.32 5.76
CA ARG A 31 1.33 -24.62 6.67
C ARG A 31 0.10 -25.01 5.87
N SER A 32 -0.20 -26.29 5.93
CA SER A 32 -1.42 -26.93 5.41
C SER A 32 -2.66 -26.08 5.60
N SER A 33 -3.30 -25.74 4.48
CA SER A 33 -4.59 -25.04 4.38
C SER A 33 -5.71 -25.91 4.97
N LYS A 34 -6.13 -25.65 6.20
CA LYS A 34 -7.41 -26.14 6.70
C LYS A 34 -8.53 -25.28 6.13
N LYS A 35 -9.31 -25.89 5.26
CA LYS A 35 -10.53 -25.34 4.64
C LYS A 35 -11.49 -24.82 5.72
N ALA A 36 -11.75 -23.49 5.72
CA ALA A 36 -12.74 -22.89 6.59
C ALA A 36 -14.17 -23.39 6.23
N PRO A 37 -15.11 -23.51 7.20
CA PRO A 37 -16.46 -24.01 6.94
C PRO A 37 -17.23 -23.03 6.06
N LYS A 38 -17.85 -23.54 4.98
CA LYS A 38 -18.79 -22.80 4.14
C LYS A 38 -20.08 -22.55 4.94
N GLY A 39 -20.25 -21.32 5.46
CA GLY A 39 -21.46 -20.83 6.11
C GLY A 39 -21.80 -19.46 5.60
N PHE A 40 -22.82 -19.38 4.78
CA PHE A 40 -23.80 -18.33 4.52
C PHE A 40 -23.44 -16.85 4.86
N ILE A 41 -22.35 -16.28 4.35
CA ILE A 41 -22.00 -14.85 4.42
C ILE A 41 -21.62 -14.30 3.02
N GLY A 42 -22.10 -14.96 1.95
CA GLY A 42 -21.51 -14.77 0.61
C GLY A 42 -21.93 -13.50 -0.16
N LYS A 43 -23.09 -12.86 0.15
CA LYS A 43 -23.59 -11.77 -0.72
C LYS A 43 -23.25 -10.36 -0.23
N GLU A 44 -23.16 -10.15 1.07
CA GLU A 44 -22.90 -8.80 1.62
C GLU A 44 -21.40 -8.48 1.66
N THR A 45 -20.58 -9.48 1.92
CA THR A 45 -19.11 -9.38 1.86
C THR A 45 -18.59 -9.11 0.44
N ASP A 46 -19.23 -9.70 -0.58
CA ASP A 46 -18.87 -9.52 -2.00
C ASP A 46 -19.14 -8.08 -2.47
N LYS A 47 -20.32 -7.54 -2.16
CA LYS A 47 -20.69 -6.17 -2.53
C LYS A 47 -19.77 -5.14 -1.87
N GLY A 48 -19.46 -5.30 -0.59
CA GLY A 48 -18.54 -4.39 0.11
C GLY A 48 -17.12 -4.43 -0.45
N ARG A 49 -16.66 -5.61 -0.89
CA ARG A 49 -15.38 -5.75 -1.59
C ARG A 49 -15.40 -5.04 -2.95
N GLU A 50 -16.42 -5.24 -3.76
CA GLU A 50 -16.56 -4.59 -5.07
C GLU A 50 -16.61 -3.06 -4.96
N GLU A 51 -17.31 -2.52 -3.99
CA GLU A 51 -17.37 -1.08 -3.75
C GLU A 51 -16.01 -0.49 -3.32
N ARG A 52 -15.21 -1.22 -2.52
CA ARG A 52 -13.86 -0.81 -2.16
C ARG A 52 -12.92 -0.85 -3.37
N ILE A 53 -13.00 -1.89 -4.20
CA ILE A 53 -12.25 -1.98 -5.46
C ILE A 53 -12.60 -0.78 -6.34
N LYS A 54 -13.87 -0.52 -6.59
CA LYS A 54 -14.33 0.62 -7.38
C LYS A 54 -13.83 1.94 -6.83
N SER A 55 -13.82 2.10 -5.51
CA SER A 55 -13.28 3.31 -4.86
C SER A 55 -11.80 3.49 -5.14
N LEU A 56 -11.00 2.42 -5.06
CA LEU A 56 -9.57 2.47 -5.36
C LEU A 56 -9.29 2.67 -6.84
N THR A 57 -10.04 2.01 -7.72
CA THR A 57 -9.93 2.20 -9.18
C THR A 57 -10.12 3.66 -9.53
N ASN A 58 -11.24 4.26 -9.11
CA ASN A 58 -11.52 5.68 -9.35
C ASN A 58 -10.42 6.60 -8.78
N PHE A 59 -9.95 6.30 -7.57
CA PHE A 59 -8.87 7.07 -6.95
C PHE A 59 -7.58 7.00 -7.78
N PHE A 60 -7.16 5.81 -8.20
CA PHE A 60 -5.96 5.64 -9.01
C PHE A 60 -6.09 6.24 -10.41
N GLU A 61 -7.28 6.20 -11.03
CA GLU A 61 -7.57 6.89 -12.29
C GLU A 61 -7.42 8.41 -12.13
N GLU A 62 -8.02 9.01 -11.09
CA GLU A 62 -7.86 10.44 -10.77
C GLU A 62 -6.38 10.83 -10.58
N GLN A 63 -5.57 9.92 -10.00
CA GLN A 63 -4.14 10.11 -9.83
C GLN A 63 -3.33 9.83 -11.11
N LYS A 64 -3.93 9.32 -12.19
CA LYS A 64 -3.24 8.82 -13.40
C LYS A 64 -2.14 7.82 -13.02
N SER A 65 -2.47 6.89 -12.16
CA SER A 65 -1.57 5.91 -11.58
C SER A 65 -1.48 4.66 -12.45
N PRO A 66 -0.30 4.04 -12.62
CA PRO A 66 -0.19 2.72 -13.22
C PRO A 66 -0.76 1.59 -12.34
N LEU A 67 -1.16 1.88 -11.09
CA LEU A 67 -1.70 0.90 -10.14
C LEU A 67 -3.22 0.69 -10.28
N VAL A 68 -3.87 1.27 -11.29
CA VAL A 68 -5.32 1.13 -11.53
C VAL A 68 -5.73 -0.34 -11.59
N GLU A 69 -4.99 -1.13 -12.37
CA GLU A 69 -5.28 -2.56 -12.60
C GLU A 69 -5.04 -3.45 -11.37
N ASN A 70 -4.42 -2.91 -10.30
CA ASN A 70 -4.13 -3.65 -9.08
C ASN A 70 -5.05 -3.28 -7.92
N ALA A 71 -6.16 -2.57 -8.19
CA ALA A 71 -7.09 -2.12 -7.15
C ALA A 71 -7.70 -3.28 -6.34
N ASP A 72 -7.97 -4.39 -6.99
CA ASP A 72 -8.46 -5.64 -6.37
C ASP A 72 -7.39 -6.27 -5.47
N THR A 73 -6.15 -6.36 -5.93
CA THR A 73 -5.02 -6.87 -5.14
C THR A 73 -4.82 -6.07 -3.84
N PHE A 74 -4.94 -4.74 -3.90
CA PHE A 74 -4.88 -3.91 -2.69
C PHE A 74 -5.98 -4.25 -1.68
N VAL A 75 -7.22 -4.47 -2.16
CA VAL A 75 -8.35 -4.83 -1.29
C VAL A 75 -8.15 -6.23 -0.72
N ASP A 76 -7.77 -7.21 -1.54
CA ASP A 76 -7.58 -8.60 -1.12
C ASP A 76 -6.46 -8.74 -0.08
N VAL A 77 -5.36 -8.03 -0.28
CA VAL A 77 -4.23 -8.00 0.65
C VAL A 77 -4.62 -7.32 1.97
N ALA A 78 -5.40 -6.23 1.90
CA ALA A 78 -5.91 -5.59 3.10
C ALA A 78 -6.83 -6.50 3.90
N ASP A 79 -7.74 -7.22 3.26
CA ASP A 79 -8.64 -8.18 3.91
C ASP A 79 -7.86 -9.36 4.51
N LYS A 80 -6.91 -9.90 3.75
CA LYS A 80 -6.06 -11.03 4.17
C LYS A 80 -5.26 -10.73 5.43
N TYR A 81 -4.76 -9.49 5.54
CA TYR A 81 -3.89 -9.07 6.64
C TYR A 81 -4.56 -8.13 7.64
N HIS A 82 -5.88 -7.93 7.54
CA HIS A 82 -6.67 -7.08 8.44
C HIS A 82 -6.14 -5.63 8.51
N LEU A 83 -5.78 -5.07 7.35
CA LEU A 83 -5.36 -3.69 7.18
C LEU A 83 -6.54 -2.81 6.77
N ASP A 84 -6.46 -1.51 7.06
CA ASP A 84 -7.31 -0.54 6.34
C ASP A 84 -6.95 -0.59 4.86
N TYR A 85 -7.94 -0.89 3.99
CA TYR A 85 -7.72 -1.04 2.54
C TYR A 85 -7.14 0.21 1.87
N ARG A 86 -7.22 1.37 2.53
CA ARG A 86 -6.68 2.65 2.06
C ARG A 86 -5.21 2.85 2.43
N LEU A 87 -4.68 2.07 3.38
CA LEU A 87 -3.34 2.30 3.93
C LEU A 87 -2.25 2.04 2.91
N LEU A 88 -2.22 0.85 2.29
CA LEU A 88 -1.22 0.51 1.27
C LEU A 88 -1.26 1.43 0.05
N PRO A 89 -2.44 1.73 -0.55
CA PRO A 89 -2.54 2.71 -1.63
C PRO A 89 -1.99 4.08 -1.25
N ALA A 90 -2.30 4.55 -0.05
CA ALA A 90 -1.83 5.85 0.44
C ALA A 90 -0.30 5.88 0.63
N ILE A 91 0.29 4.80 1.14
CA ILE A 91 1.76 4.66 1.26
C ILE A 91 2.40 4.66 -0.13
N ALA A 92 1.88 3.88 -1.09
CA ALA A 92 2.39 3.86 -2.45
C ALA A 92 2.34 5.25 -3.12
N CYS A 93 1.28 6.02 -2.86
CA CYS A 93 1.17 7.39 -3.35
C CYS A 93 2.18 8.33 -2.70
N MET A 94 2.41 8.21 -1.40
CA MET A 94 3.40 9.01 -0.67
C MET A 94 4.82 8.72 -1.14
N GLU A 95 5.18 7.45 -1.34
CA GLU A 95 6.54 7.02 -1.65
C GLU A 95 6.93 7.23 -3.12
N SER A 96 6.01 7.00 -4.05
CA SER A 96 6.30 6.98 -5.48
C SER A 96 5.35 7.81 -6.34
N SER A 97 4.58 8.72 -5.75
CA SER A 97 3.51 9.45 -6.45
C SER A 97 2.52 8.47 -7.11
N CYS A 98 2.03 7.49 -6.36
CA CYS A 98 1.14 6.42 -6.81
C CYS A 98 1.76 5.57 -7.93
N GLY A 99 3.00 5.12 -7.77
CA GLY A 99 3.68 4.25 -8.73
C GLY A 99 4.22 4.94 -9.98
N LYS A 100 4.12 6.28 -10.08
CA LYS A 100 4.61 7.02 -11.26
C LYS A 100 6.11 7.31 -11.22
N ARG A 101 6.73 7.24 -10.05
CA ARG A 101 8.16 7.53 -9.84
C ARG A 101 8.84 6.32 -9.23
N LEU A 102 9.17 5.36 -10.07
CA LEU A 102 9.84 4.12 -9.69
C LEU A 102 11.27 4.10 -10.20
N ILE A 103 12.09 3.28 -9.55
CA ILE A 103 13.29 2.76 -10.20
C ILE A 103 12.79 1.88 -11.37
N PRO A 104 13.30 2.10 -12.60
CA PRO A 104 12.86 1.34 -13.76
C PRO A 104 12.82 -0.17 -13.47
N GLU A 105 11.77 -0.84 -13.91
CA GLU A 105 11.57 -2.30 -13.81
C GLU A 105 11.51 -2.86 -12.38
N SER A 106 11.54 -2.00 -11.33
CA SER A 106 11.52 -2.50 -9.95
C SER A 106 10.15 -2.99 -9.49
N PHE A 107 9.04 -2.55 -10.10
CA PHE A 107 7.68 -2.77 -9.62
C PHE A 107 7.51 -2.49 -8.11
N ASN A 108 8.30 -1.52 -7.58
CA ASN A 108 8.37 -1.24 -6.15
C ASN A 108 7.78 0.15 -5.82
N PRO A 109 6.44 0.28 -5.74
CA PRO A 109 5.80 1.57 -5.52
C PRO A 109 5.95 2.08 -4.07
N PHE A 110 6.48 1.24 -3.18
CA PHE A 110 6.66 1.54 -1.76
C PHE A 110 8.09 1.98 -1.41
N GLY A 111 9.04 1.91 -2.35
CA GLY A 111 10.46 2.09 -2.02
C GLY A 111 10.97 1.06 -1.02
N TRP A 112 10.29 -0.09 -0.92
CA TRP A 112 10.54 -1.10 0.09
C TRP A 112 11.91 -1.74 -0.06
N GLY A 113 12.66 -1.80 1.06
CA GLY A 113 13.97 -2.47 1.06
C GLY A 113 15.03 -1.81 0.20
N ILE A 114 14.92 -0.51 -0.10
CA ILE A 114 15.96 0.23 -0.80
C ILE A 114 16.96 0.77 0.21
N TYR A 115 18.22 0.29 0.12
CA TYR A 115 19.33 0.70 1.00
C TYR A 115 20.55 1.05 0.17
N GLY A 116 20.88 2.33 0.08
CA GLY A 116 22.00 2.79 -0.72
C GLY A 116 21.86 2.37 -2.18
N ARG A 117 22.69 1.41 -2.63
CA ARG A 117 22.63 0.87 -4.00
C ARG A 117 21.81 -0.43 -4.12
N ASN A 118 21.35 -0.98 -3.01
CA ASN A 118 20.54 -2.19 -3.02
C ASN A 118 19.08 -1.82 -3.27
N VAL A 119 18.49 -2.44 -4.30
CA VAL A 119 17.10 -2.24 -4.70
C VAL A 119 16.43 -3.60 -4.74
N ILE A 120 15.26 -3.71 -4.10
CA ILE A 120 14.41 -4.88 -4.27
C ILE A 120 13.58 -4.69 -5.53
N TYR A 121 13.70 -5.64 -6.46
CA TYR A 121 12.89 -5.77 -7.66
C TYR A 121 11.82 -6.83 -7.43
N PHE A 122 10.58 -6.45 -7.59
CA PHE A 122 9.44 -7.39 -7.60
C PHE A 122 9.13 -7.80 -9.04
N LYS A 123 8.47 -8.94 -9.21
CA LYS A 123 8.06 -9.45 -10.53
C LYS A 123 6.86 -8.69 -11.09
N SER A 124 6.03 -8.12 -10.19
CA SER A 124 4.83 -7.36 -10.52
C SER A 124 4.47 -6.42 -9.37
N PHE A 125 3.53 -5.50 -9.61
CA PHE A 125 2.93 -4.70 -8.56
C PHE A 125 2.17 -5.57 -7.54
N ASP A 126 1.52 -6.65 -7.99
CA ASP A 126 0.81 -7.58 -7.08
C ASP A 126 1.76 -8.23 -6.09
N GLU A 127 2.94 -8.69 -6.54
CA GLU A 127 3.96 -9.23 -5.63
C GLU A 127 4.41 -8.18 -4.62
N ALA A 128 4.65 -6.95 -5.05
CA ALA A 128 5.04 -5.86 -4.15
C ALA A 128 3.95 -5.56 -3.11
N ILE A 129 2.69 -5.49 -3.52
CA ILE A 129 1.54 -5.23 -2.64
C ILE A 129 1.39 -6.35 -1.61
N GLU A 130 1.48 -7.61 -2.03
CA GLU A 130 1.40 -8.78 -1.15
C GLU A 130 2.53 -8.79 -0.12
N VAL A 131 3.78 -8.62 -0.58
CA VAL A 131 4.95 -8.64 0.31
C VAL A 131 4.90 -7.50 1.31
N VAL A 132 4.64 -6.27 0.86
CA VAL A 132 4.64 -5.10 1.74
C VAL A 132 3.42 -5.13 2.69
N GLY A 133 2.26 -5.62 2.23
CA GLY A 133 1.09 -5.81 3.07
C GLY A 133 1.34 -6.78 4.22
N ARG A 134 1.95 -7.93 3.93
CA ARG A 134 2.37 -8.89 4.96
C ARG A 134 3.36 -8.29 5.94
N GLU A 135 4.39 -7.62 5.45
CA GLU A 135 5.43 -7.01 6.28
C GLU A 135 4.86 -5.90 7.20
N LEU A 136 3.91 -5.10 6.71
CA LEU A 136 3.20 -4.13 7.55
C LEU A 136 2.37 -4.82 8.64
N ALA A 137 1.67 -5.89 8.30
CA ALA A 137 0.88 -6.63 9.27
C ALA A 137 1.76 -7.24 10.38
N GLU A 138 2.82 -7.95 9.99
CA GLU A 138 3.69 -8.66 10.93
C GLU A 138 4.58 -7.74 11.76
N LYS A 139 5.16 -6.71 11.14
CA LYS A 139 6.15 -5.85 11.81
C LYS A 139 5.56 -4.67 12.55
N TYR A 140 4.36 -4.21 12.15
CA TYR A 140 3.71 -3.01 12.71
C TYR A 140 2.38 -3.35 13.36
N VAL A 141 1.38 -3.85 12.60
CA VAL A 141 0.02 -4.03 13.10
C VAL A 141 -0.03 -5.04 14.25
N ALA A 142 0.70 -6.14 14.17
CA ALA A 142 0.83 -7.12 15.25
C ALA A 142 1.36 -6.53 16.57
N LYS A 143 2.01 -5.36 16.51
CA LYS A 143 2.52 -4.60 17.65
C LYS A 143 1.61 -3.43 18.06
N GLY A 144 0.39 -3.36 17.51
CA GLY A 144 -0.55 -2.28 17.76
C GLY A 144 -0.28 -0.98 16.98
N LEU A 145 0.68 -0.99 16.04
CA LEU A 145 1.00 0.13 15.17
C LEU A 145 0.13 0.05 13.90
N ASN A 146 -1.14 0.41 14.02
CA ASN A 146 -2.16 0.19 12.98
C ASN A 146 -2.71 1.49 12.35
N THR A 147 -2.13 2.64 12.68
CA THR A 147 -2.47 3.93 12.07
C THR A 147 -1.21 4.66 11.59
N PRO A 148 -1.32 5.59 10.63
CA PRO A 148 -0.17 6.37 10.19
C PRO A 148 0.59 7.06 11.32
N GLU A 149 -0.12 7.55 12.36
CA GLU A 149 0.47 8.18 13.54
C GLU A 149 1.40 7.25 14.31
N LYS A 150 0.99 5.98 14.46
CA LYS A 150 1.72 4.97 15.21
C LYS A 150 2.83 4.34 14.36
N ILE A 151 2.61 4.22 13.05
CA ILE A 151 3.57 3.65 12.09
C ILE A 151 4.75 4.61 11.86
N ALA A 152 4.48 5.88 11.63
CA ALA A 152 5.47 6.87 11.17
C ALA A 152 6.75 6.95 12.00
N PRO A 153 6.73 6.95 13.35
CA PRO A 153 7.95 7.04 14.15
C PRO A 153 8.91 5.87 13.95
N VAL A 154 8.38 4.70 13.56
CA VAL A 154 9.17 3.48 13.32
C VAL A 154 9.50 3.31 11.83
N TYR A 155 8.58 3.69 10.96
CA TYR A 155 8.73 3.55 9.51
C TYR A 155 9.73 4.56 8.93
N THR A 156 9.66 5.81 9.39
CA THR A 156 10.51 6.89 8.88
C THR A 156 10.98 7.81 10.02
N PRO A 157 11.87 7.36 10.91
CA PRO A 157 12.32 8.13 12.08
C PRO A 157 12.81 9.54 11.76
N PRO A 158 13.53 9.78 10.63
CA PRO A 158 14.02 11.12 10.31
C PRO A 158 12.92 12.14 9.99
N ASN A 159 11.75 11.70 9.50
CA ASN A 159 10.68 12.60 9.05
C ASN A 159 9.25 12.06 9.28
N PRO A 160 8.90 11.64 10.51
CA PRO A 160 7.63 10.98 10.78
C PRO A 160 6.42 11.89 10.55
N VAL A 161 6.55 13.18 10.80
CA VAL A 161 5.43 14.14 10.67
C VAL A 161 5.00 14.32 9.22
N ASN A 162 5.95 14.54 8.32
CA ASN A 162 5.64 14.73 6.90
C ASN A 162 5.08 13.45 6.28
N TRP A 163 5.67 12.30 6.61
CA TRP A 163 5.19 11.02 6.12
C TRP A 163 3.75 10.75 6.58
N LYS A 164 3.50 10.86 7.88
CA LYS A 164 2.15 10.71 8.45
C LYS A 164 1.13 11.62 7.78
N ASN A 165 1.46 12.90 7.62
CA ASN A 165 0.56 13.87 7.02
C ASN A 165 0.28 13.54 5.54
N GLY A 166 1.29 13.11 4.79
CA GLY A 166 1.14 12.69 3.40
C GLY A 166 0.28 11.42 3.26
N VAL A 167 0.52 10.42 4.08
CA VAL A 167 -0.29 9.19 4.07
C VAL A 167 -1.74 9.50 4.44
N ASN A 168 -2.00 10.28 5.50
CA ASN A 168 -3.35 10.68 5.88
C ASN A 168 -4.04 11.54 4.82
N PHE A 169 -3.30 12.40 4.12
CA PHE A 169 -3.84 13.14 2.98
C PHE A 169 -4.37 12.19 1.90
N PHE A 170 -3.60 11.18 1.50
CA PHE A 170 -4.06 10.22 0.49
C PHE A 170 -5.20 9.32 1.00
N ILE A 171 -5.17 8.87 2.26
CA ILE A 171 -6.28 8.15 2.88
C ILE A 171 -7.58 8.97 2.77
N SER A 172 -7.52 10.28 3.03
CA SER A 172 -8.69 11.16 2.96
C SER A 172 -9.26 11.34 1.54
N LYS A 173 -8.44 11.09 0.51
CA LYS A 173 -8.87 11.15 -0.91
C LYS A 173 -9.55 9.89 -1.38
N ILE A 174 -9.30 8.75 -0.75
CA ILE A 174 -9.94 7.48 -1.07
C ILE A 174 -11.32 7.47 -0.42
N LYS A 175 -12.38 7.50 -1.23
CA LYS A 175 -13.76 7.54 -0.76
C LYS A 175 -14.11 6.25 -0.01
N THR A 176 -14.66 6.37 1.19
CA THR A 176 -15.22 5.22 1.90
C THR A 176 -16.59 4.88 1.30
N PRO A 177 -16.83 3.65 0.85
CA PRO A 177 -18.14 3.23 0.39
C PRO A 177 -19.19 3.45 1.47
N ARG A 178 -20.35 4.01 1.09
CA ARG A 178 -21.51 4.05 1.98
C ARG A 178 -22.19 2.71 1.89
N ILE A 179 -22.07 1.88 2.91
CA ILE A 179 -22.88 0.68 3.07
C ILE A 179 -24.29 1.19 3.39
N ILE A 180 -25.18 1.24 2.40
CA ILE A 180 -26.61 1.45 2.62
C ILE A 180 -27.12 0.09 3.08
N ASP A 181 -27.33 -0.05 4.38
CA ASP A 181 -27.97 -1.22 4.97
C ASP A 181 -29.45 -1.21 4.57
N ASN A 182 -29.79 -1.92 3.50
CA ASN A 182 -31.16 -2.05 2.99
C ASN A 182 -32.01 -3.03 3.82
N THR A 183 -31.68 -3.26 5.09
CA THR A 183 -32.41 -4.21 5.96
C THR A 183 -33.68 -3.64 6.58
N VAL A 184 -34.15 -2.45 6.21
CA VAL A 184 -35.40 -1.92 6.74
C VAL A 184 -36.35 -1.53 5.60
N LEU A 185 -36.91 -2.50 4.87
CA LEU A 185 -38.18 -2.36 4.15
C LEU A 185 -38.77 -3.76 3.85
N SER A 186 -39.08 -4.54 4.90
CA SER A 186 -39.95 -5.72 4.81
C SER A 186 -40.72 -5.86 6.11
N SER A 187 -41.55 -4.86 6.40
CA SER A 187 -42.65 -5.02 7.35
C SER A 187 -43.67 -3.90 7.09
N ALA A 188 -44.49 -4.10 6.08
CA ALA A 188 -45.81 -3.48 5.96
C ALA A 188 -46.71 -4.43 5.16
#